data_786813d233af76a8b2736a7ffd8f6b60
#
_entry.id   786813d233af76a8b2736a7ffd8f6b60
#
_cell.length_a   1.000
_cell.length_b   1.000
_cell.length_c   1.000
_cell.angle_alpha   90.00
_cell.angle_beta   90.00
_cell.angle_gamma   90.00
#
_symmetry.space_group_name_H-M   'P 1'
#
loop_
_entity.id
_entity.type
_entity.pdbx_description
1 polymer ?
#
loop_
_entity_poly.entity_id
_entity_poly.type
_entity_poly.pdbx_seq_one_letter_code
_entity_poly.pdbx_strand_id
1 'polypeptide(L)'
;VTRAFEDFRLSDLFLRLSDRNSMPESNEIFVVDVTSIRNRKAIAETIAEVAATSPKVIALDIMFPDDDRSEDNLILMQTLDTIPATIVTASEVSDDNNVLSSFFTPALPQLREGYTNTTMNNTYSKCLRTYTTTVTNEDDTLRSLPLQIALAYQPSLRYEKDAEQLINYSDVHIRKVLPTDISLFADRFKDKIVVIGIASGKEDLHLTPVGDLSGPEIVALSAHTLIHHREITEMPVWLGVVLGFLLTYCFVVTCSYLHIKYEKTDNIRITLSAILVTILLVFINLIVNHFFHYS
;
A
#
# COMPACT_ATOMS: atom_id res chain seq x y z
N VAL A 1 -6.58 -20.94 18.87
CA VAL A 1 -5.40 -21.41 18.12
C VAL A 1 -5.71 -21.43 16.61
N THR A 2 -6.90 -21.82 16.16
CA THR A 2 -7.29 -21.86 14.75
C THR A 2 -7.32 -20.50 14.06
N ARG A 3 -7.75 -19.43 14.73
CA ARG A 3 -7.88 -18.09 14.15
C ARG A 3 -6.55 -17.41 13.77
N ALA A 4 -5.44 -17.81 14.37
CA ALA A 4 -4.12 -17.25 14.06
C ALA A 4 -3.56 -17.74 12.71
N PHE A 5 -4.11 -18.83 12.15
CA PHE A 5 -3.69 -19.39 10.87
C PHE A 5 -4.60 -18.95 9.70
N GLU A 6 -5.81 -18.43 9.99
CA GLU A 6 -6.73 -17.97 8.94
C GLU A 6 -6.22 -16.73 8.21
N ASP A 7 -5.32 -15.97 8.84
CA ASP A 7 -4.75 -14.74 8.31
C ASP A 7 -3.31 -14.87 7.79
N PHE A 8 -2.72 -16.05 7.91
CA PHE A 8 -1.35 -16.28 7.46
C PHE A 8 -1.33 -16.60 5.97
N ARG A 9 -0.73 -15.68 5.18
CA ARG A 9 -0.39 -15.93 3.78
C ARG A 9 1.10 -16.25 3.66
N LEU A 10 1.45 -17.26 2.88
CA LEU A 10 2.87 -17.61 2.63
C LEU A 10 3.61 -16.45 1.93
N SER A 11 2.91 -15.63 1.17
CA SER A 11 3.43 -14.38 0.59
C SER A 11 3.95 -13.41 1.66
N ASP A 12 3.31 -13.33 2.83
CA ASP A 12 3.77 -12.46 3.92
C ASP A 12 5.13 -12.92 4.47
N LEU A 13 5.36 -14.23 4.51
CA LEU A 13 6.67 -14.77 4.93
C LEU A 13 7.76 -14.39 3.93
N PHE A 14 7.45 -14.47 2.63
CA PHE A 14 8.38 -14.04 1.57
C PHE A 14 8.71 -12.54 1.72
N LEU A 15 7.69 -11.69 1.85
CA LEU A 15 7.86 -10.26 2.02
C LEU A 15 8.66 -9.89 3.29
N ARG A 16 8.46 -10.63 4.40
CA ARG A 16 9.23 -10.44 5.63
C ARG A 16 10.68 -10.90 5.54
N LEU A 17 10.96 -11.93 4.72
CA LEU A 17 12.31 -12.41 4.48
C LEU A 17 13.07 -11.54 3.47
N SER A 18 12.36 -10.75 2.67
CA SER A 18 12.97 -9.75 1.79
C SER A 18 13.55 -8.63 2.65
N ASP A 19 14.86 -8.40 2.55
CA ASP A 19 15.53 -7.35 3.31
C ASP A 19 15.09 -5.97 2.79
N ARG A 20 14.24 -5.29 3.56
CA ARG A 20 13.74 -3.96 3.23
C ARG A 20 14.86 -2.93 3.05
N ASN A 21 15.99 -3.12 3.72
CA ASN A 21 17.15 -2.23 3.59
C ASN A 21 17.88 -2.40 2.25
N SER A 22 17.64 -3.52 1.55
CA SER A 22 18.20 -3.77 0.22
C SER A 22 17.32 -3.26 -0.92
N MET A 23 16.08 -2.82 -0.64
CA MET A 23 15.18 -2.29 -1.65
C MET A 23 15.65 -0.93 -2.16
N PRO A 24 15.53 -0.66 -3.46
CA PRO A 24 15.85 0.65 -4.01
C PRO A 24 14.92 1.71 -3.41
N GLU A 25 15.45 2.90 -3.16
CA GLU A 25 14.66 4.04 -2.78
C GLU A 25 13.86 4.55 -4.00
N SER A 26 12.58 4.89 -3.79
CA SER A 26 11.78 5.51 -4.86
C SER A 26 12.40 6.84 -5.29
N ASN A 27 12.51 7.04 -6.60
CA ASN A 27 12.96 8.30 -7.19
C ASN A 27 11.79 9.17 -7.67
N GLU A 28 10.55 8.74 -7.46
CA GLU A 28 9.37 9.39 -8.01
C GLU A 28 8.37 9.85 -6.95
N ILE A 29 8.35 9.17 -5.81
CA ILE A 29 7.40 9.47 -4.74
C ILE A 29 8.16 9.64 -3.42
N PHE A 30 7.84 10.71 -2.71
CA PHE A 30 8.40 11.06 -1.41
C PHE A 30 7.28 11.33 -0.42
N VAL A 31 7.54 11.10 0.85
CA VAL A 31 6.61 11.45 1.94
C VAL A 31 7.22 12.56 2.78
N VAL A 32 6.50 13.66 2.97
CA VAL A 32 6.85 14.72 3.92
C VAL A 32 6.07 14.48 5.21
N ASP A 33 6.80 14.23 6.28
CA ASP A 33 6.24 13.87 7.58
C ASP A 33 5.93 15.11 8.41
N VAL A 34 4.66 15.42 8.56
CA VAL A 34 4.19 16.57 9.35
C VAL A 34 3.70 16.19 10.76
N THR A 35 4.09 15.02 11.27
CA THR A 35 3.67 14.55 12.61
C THR A 35 3.98 15.55 13.73
N SER A 36 5.07 16.29 13.61
CA SER A 36 5.47 17.30 14.59
C SER A 36 4.69 18.62 14.50
N ILE A 37 3.93 18.84 13.42
CA ILE A 37 3.20 20.08 13.16
C ILE A 37 1.78 19.96 13.74
N ARG A 38 1.36 20.98 14.52
CA ARG A 38 0.10 20.95 15.26
C ARG A 38 -0.96 21.93 14.75
N ASN A 39 -0.58 22.93 13.97
CA ASN A 39 -1.51 23.95 13.49
C ASN A 39 -1.57 24.00 11.96
N ARG A 40 -2.71 24.45 11.44
CA ARG A 40 -2.97 24.52 9.99
C ARG A 40 -2.10 25.51 9.25
N LYS A 41 -1.74 26.62 9.91
CA LYS A 41 -0.83 27.61 9.34
C LYS A 41 0.54 27.00 9.04
N ALA A 42 1.14 26.28 9.97
CA ALA A 42 2.44 25.66 9.75
C ALA A 42 2.36 24.51 8.73
N ILE A 43 1.21 23.83 8.63
CA ILE A 43 0.96 22.87 7.53
C ILE A 43 0.91 23.63 6.19
N ALA A 44 0.21 24.77 6.11
CA ALA A 44 0.14 25.58 4.91
C ALA A 44 1.53 26.10 4.49
N GLU A 45 2.34 26.54 5.44
CA GLU A 45 3.73 26.94 5.20
C GLU A 45 4.56 25.77 4.63
N THR A 46 4.42 24.57 5.19
CA THR A 46 5.08 23.36 4.69
C THR A 46 4.63 23.02 3.26
N ILE A 47 3.32 23.11 2.99
CA ILE A 47 2.77 22.88 1.63
C ILE A 47 3.34 23.89 0.64
N ALA A 48 3.41 25.18 1.03
CA ALA A 48 4.00 26.24 0.20
C ALA A 48 5.49 25.99 -0.07
N GLU A 49 6.24 25.52 0.93
CA GLU A 49 7.66 25.20 0.78
C GLU A 49 7.87 24.01 -0.17
N VAL A 50 7.05 22.95 -0.05
CA VAL A 50 7.04 21.84 -1.01
C VAL A 50 6.68 22.34 -2.41
N ALA A 51 5.65 23.18 -2.56
CA ALA A 51 5.23 23.72 -3.85
C ALA A 51 6.33 24.56 -4.52
N ALA A 52 7.14 25.28 -3.74
CA ALA A 52 8.28 26.05 -4.25
C ALA A 52 9.34 25.17 -4.92
N THR A 53 9.42 23.86 -4.59
CA THR A 53 10.31 22.89 -5.25
C THR A 53 9.80 22.41 -6.61
N SER A 54 8.62 22.87 -7.05
CA SER A 54 7.97 22.53 -8.32
C SER A 54 7.69 21.03 -8.52
N PRO A 55 7.05 20.33 -7.56
CA PRO A 55 6.60 18.97 -7.76
C PRO A 55 5.47 18.93 -8.80
N LYS A 56 5.30 17.79 -9.45
CA LYS A 56 4.19 17.58 -10.40
C LYS A 56 2.86 17.37 -9.68
N VAL A 57 2.90 16.65 -8.56
CA VAL A 57 1.72 16.34 -7.74
C VAL A 57 2.07 16.54 -6.27
N ILE A 58 1.18 17.22 -5.55
CA ILE A 58 1.18 17.28 -4.09
C ILE A 58 -0.05 16.54 -3.61
N ALA A 59 0.14 15.49 -2.82
CA ALA A 59 -0.96 14.75 -2.21
C ALA A 59 -1.03 15.06 -0.72
N LEU A 60 -2.20 15.41 -0.22
CA LEU A 60 -2.45 15.67 1.20
C LEU A 60 -3.20 14.46 1.79
N ASP A 61 -2.48 13.61 2.50
CA ASP A 61 -3.05 12.50 3.26
C ASP A 61 -3.39 12.94 4.68
N ILE A 62 -4.19 14.01 4.75
CA ILE A 62 -4.66 14.64 5.97
C ILE A 62 -6.07 15.16 5.73
N MET A 63 -6.98 14.80 6.63
CA MET A 63 -8.32 15.37 6.67
C MET A 63 -8.35 16.67 7.49
N PHE A 64 -9.00 17.68 6.95
CA PHE A 64 -9.18 18.97 7.60
C PHE A 64 -10.68 19.19 7.86
N PRO A 65 -11.19 18.74 9.02
CA PRO A 65 -12.59 18.97 9.36
C PRO A 65 -12.87 20.47 9.52
N ASP A 66 -14.10 20.87 9.25
CA ASP A 66 -14.54 22.24 9.50
C ASP A 66 -14.57 22.53 11.02
N ASP A 67 -13.79 23.50 11.47
CA ASP A 67 -13.76 23.94 12.87
C ASP A 67 -14.12 25.41 13.05
N ASP A 68 -14.76 25.99 12.05
CA ASP A 68 -15.48 27.28 12.06
C ASP A 68 -14.66 28.55 12.34
N ARG A 69 -13.31 28.49 12.58
CA ARG A 69 -12.86 29.55 13.43
C ARG A 69 -11.53 30.17 13.17
N SER A 70 -10.75 29.65 12.30
CA SER A 70 -9.39 30.10 12.40
C SER A 70 -8.95 30.88 11.16
N GLU A 71 -8.28 31.95 11.43
CA GLU A 71 -7.40 32.62 10.46
C GLU A 71 -6.51 31.61 9.74
N ASP A 72 -6.10 30.53 10.43
CA ASP A 72 -5.32 29.41 9.87
C ASP A 72 -6.07 28.69 8.73
N ASN A 73 -7.42 28.56 8.81
CA ASN A 73 -8.23 27.98 7.74
C ASN A 73 -8.16 28.82 6.46
N LEU A 74 -8.22 30.15 6.61
CA LEU A 74 -8.11 31.06 5.49
C LEU A 74 -6.71 30.99 4.88
N ILE A 75 -5.67 30.94 5.70
CA ILE A 75 -4.28 30.83 5.24
C ILE A 75 -4.08 29.53 4.46
N LEU A 76 -4.56 28.39 4.99
CA LEU A 76 -4.48 27.10 4.31
C LEU A 76 -5.21 27.12 2.97
N MET A 77 -6.44 27.62 2.94
CA MET A 77 -7.25 27.70 1.73
C MET A 77 -6.59 28.61 0.68
N GLN A 78 -6.10 29.79 1.06
CA GLN A 78 -5.40 30.70 0.17
C GLN A 78 -4.11 30.08 -0.38
N THR A 79 -3.37 29.35 0.47
CA THR A 79 -2.17 28.63 0.04
C THR A 79 -2.50 27.59 -1.03
N LEU A 80 -3.51 26.77 -0.79
CA LEU A 80 -3.94 25.73 -1.75
C LEU A 80 -4.44 26.33 -3.08
N ASP A 81 -5.11 27.47 -3.05
CA ASP A 81 -5.61 28.15 -4.24
C ASP A 81 -4.50 28.72 -5.13
N THR A 82 -3.38 29.11 -4.55
CA THR A 82 -2.28 29.76 -5.28
C THR A 82 -1.24 28.78 -5.86
N ILE A 83 -1.27 27.51 -5.48
CA ILE A 83 -0.26 26.52 -5.89
C ILE A 83 -0.53 26.05 -7.33
N PRO A 84 0.46 26.14 -8.24
CA PRO A 84 0.31 25.71 -9.62
C PRO A 84 0.38 24.19 -9.81
N ALA A 85 0.92 23.45 -8.85
CA ALA A 85 0.98 21.98 -8.92
C ALA A 85 -0.41 21.35 -8.80
N THR A 86 -0.58 20.15 -9.35
CA THR A 86 -1.83 19.41 -9.13
C THR A 86 -1.90 18.95 -7.68
N ILE A 87 -2.91 19.41 -6.96
CA ILE A 87 -3.14 18.99 -5.58
C ILE A 87 -4.21 17.90 -5.55
N VAL A 88 -3.92 16.84 -4.80
CA VAL A 88 -4.84 15.73 -4.51
C VAL A 88 -5.06 15.68 -3.01
N THR A 89 -6.30 15.72 -2.56
CA THR A 89 -6.65 15.75 -1.13
C THR A 89 -7.35 14.48 -0.69
N ALA A 90 -7.17 14.11 0.56
CA ALA A 90 -7.84 12.98 1.17
C ALA A 90 -9.32 13.29 1.42
N SER A 91 -10.16 12.27 1.26
CA SER A 91 -11.54 12.21 1.73
C SER A 91 -11.80 10.86 2.41
N GLU A 92 -12.88 10.76 3.16
CA GLU A 92 -13.35 9.52 3.76
C GLU A 92 -14.75 9.18 3.23
N VAL A 93 -15.02 7.90 3.05
CA VAL A 93 -16.34 7.40 2.69
C VAL A 93 -16.93 6.74 3.93
N SER A 94 -18.07 7.22 4.40
CA SER A 94 -18.79 6.62 5.52
C SER A 94 -19.50 5.34 5.12
N ASP A 95 -19.95 4.54 6.10
CA ASP A 95 -20.71 3.30 5.87
C ASP A 95 -22.00 3.54 5.05
N ASP A 96 -22.57 4.74 5.14
CA ASP A 96 -23.75 5.17 4.36
C ASP A 96 -23.37 5.70 2.97
N ASN A 97 -22.13 5.48 2.52
CA ASN A 97 -21.57 5.99 1.27
C ASN A 97 -21.53 7.53 1.14
N ASN A 98 -21.66 8.26 2.23
CA ASN A 98 -21.45 9.71 2.20
C ASN A 98 -19.96 10.01 2.19
N VAL A 99 -19.57 10.97 1.36
CA VAL A 99 -18.18 11.46 1.29
C VAL A 99 -17.98 12.54 2.32
N LEU A 100 -17.04 12.33 3.23
CA LEU A 100 -16.55 13.34 4.17
C LEU A 100 -15.33 14.00 3.55
N SER A 101 -15.47 15.26 3.18
CA SER A 101 -14.41 16.05 2.54
C SER A 101 -13.81 17.05 3.50
N SER A 102 -12.61 17.54 3.20
CA SER A 102 -12.03 18.67 3.90
C SER A 102 -12.84 19.94 3.70
N PHE A 103 -12.83 20.84 4.69
CA PHE A 103 -13.66 22.06 4.70
C PHE A 103 -13.45 22.97 3.46
N PHE A 104 -12.29 22.95 2.85
CA PHE A 104 -11.96 23.77 1.69
C PHE A 104 -12.42 23.17 0.35
N THR A 105 -12.73 21.88 0.29
CA THR A 105 -13.09 21.19 -0.97
C THR A 105 -14.23 21.87 -1.74
N PRO A 106 -15.34 22.30 -1.09
CA PRO A 106 -16.42 22.97 -1.83
C PRO A 106 -16.03 24.33 -2.41
N ALA A 107 -15.04 24.99 -1.80
CA ALA A 107 -14.57 26.31 -2.24
C ALA A 107 -13.47 26.25 -3.32
N LEU A 108 -12.78 25.11 -3.44
CA LEU A 108 -11.63 24.91 -4.34
C LEU A 108 -11.89 23.73 -5.32
N PRO A 109 -12.78 23.92 -6.32
CA PRO A 109 -13.19 22.82 -7.22
C PRO A 109 -12.07 22.33 -8.15
N GLN A 110 -10.93 23.03 -8.21
CA GLN A 110 -9.74 22.63 -8.95
C GLN A 110 -8.95 21.50 -8.24
N LEU A 111 -9.16 21.30 -6.93
CA LEU A 111 -8.54 20.22 -6.18
C LEU A 111 -9.14 18.88 -6.58
N ARG A 112 -8.30 17.87 -6.64
CA ARG A 112 -8.76 16.49 -6.85
C ARG A 112 -8.92 15.84 -5.49
N GLU A 113 -9.98 15.07 -5.34
CA GLU A 113 -10.27 14.39 -4.10
C GLU A 113 -10.23 12.88 -4.29
N GLY A 114 -9.65 12.16 -3.32
CA GLY A 114 -9.61 10.71 -3.33
C GLY A 114 -9.81 10.14 -1.92
N TYR A 115 -10.58 9.05 -1.83
CA TYR A 115 -10.87 8.43 -0.54
C TYR A 115 -9.66 7.62 -0.02
N THR A 116 -9.47 7.67 1.30
CA THR A 116 -8.37 7.01 2.01
C THR A 116 -8.79 5.77 2.77
N ASN A 117 -10.10 5.51 2.88
CA ASN A 117 -10.58 4.34 3.61
C ASN A 117 -9.95 3.07 3.06
N THR A 118 -9.17 2.42 3.89
CA THR A 118 -8.74 1.08 3.61
C THR A 118 -9.92 0.15 3.89
N THR A 119 -10.42 -0.50 2.87
CA THR A 119 -11.40 -1.57 3.05
C THR A 119 -10.73 -2.68 3.84
N MET A 120 -10.93 -2.68 5.14
CA MET A 120 -10.61 -3.83 5.98
C MET A 120 -11.61 -4.94 5.64
N ASN A 121 -11.46 -5.52 4.45
CA ASN A 121 -12.33 -6.58 3.95
C ASN A 121 -12.25 -7.86 4.78
N ASN A 122 -11.36 -7.91 5.78
CA ASN A 122 -11.23 -9.05 6.66
C ASN A 122 -11.47 -8.62 8.11
N THR A 123 -12.61 -8.98 8.65
CA THR A 123 -13.00 -8.79 10.06
C THR A 123 -11.98 -9.41 11.05
N TYR A 124 -11.09 -10.25 10.58
CA TYR A 124 -10.10 -11.00 11.37
C TYR A 124 -8.66 -10.57 11.15
N SER A 125 -8.32 -10.09 9.96
CA SER A 125 -6.97 -9.62 9.62
C SER A 125 -6.89 -8.11 9.75
N LYS A 126 -6.00 -7.65 10.62
CA LYS A 126 -5.63 -6.24 10.69
C LYS A 126 -4.48 -5.93 9.72
N CYS A 127 -4.01 -6.90 8.95
CA CYS A 127 -2.89 -6.74 8.03
C CYS A 127 -3.39 -6.15 6.71
N LEU A 128 -2.95 -4.94 6.40
CA LEU A 128 -3.31 -4.24 5.17
C LEU A 128 -2.47 -4.77 4.01
N ARG A 129 -3.12 -5.43 3.05
CA ARG A 129 -2.49 -6.02 1.87
C ARG A 129 -2.97 -5.42 0.58
N THR A 130 -4.20 -4.93 0.58
CA THR A 130 -4.93 -4.51 -0.62
C THR A 130 -5.51 -3.12 -0.44
N TYR A 131 -5.81 -2.47 -1.55
CA TYR A 131 -6.62 -1.28 -1.62
C TYR A 131 -7.60 -1.41 -2.79
N THR A 132 -8.71 -0.67 -2.75
CA THR A 132 -9.69 -0.65 -3.83
C THR A 132 -9.45 0.57 -4.71
N THR A 133 -9.46 0.40 -6.03
CA THR A 133 -9.22 1.49 -6.98
C THR A 133 -10.33 2.52 -6.99
N THR A 134 -11.56 2.04 -7.09
CA THR A 134 -12.78 2.86 -7.09
C THR A 134 -13.86 2.21 -6.26
N VAL A 135 -14.80 3.02 -5.78
CA VAL A 135 -16.06 2.57 -5.20
C VAL A 135 -17.18 3.20 -6.00
N THR A 136 -18.02 2.37 -6.61
CA THR A 136 -19.15 2.83 -7.42
C THR A 136 -20.41 2.85 -6.56
N ASN A 137 -21.01 4.04 -6.43
CA ASN A 137 -22.32 4.26 -5.89
C ASN A 137 -23.34 4.40 -7.03
N GLU A 138 -24.65 4.42 -6.68
CA GLU A 138 -25.72 4.52 -7.68
C GLU A 138 -25.54 5.68 -8.67
N ASP A 139 -24.99 6.81 -8.23
CA ASP A 139 -24.87 8.04 -9.00
C ASP A 139 -23.43 8.48 -9.33
N ASP A 140 -22.40 7.94 -8.65
CA ASP A 140 -21.02 8.41 -8.82
C ASP A 140 -19.99 7.29 -8.63
N THR A 141 -18.81 7.49 -9.22
CA THR A 141 -17.65 6.61 -9.05
C THR A 141 -16.55 7.36 -8.31
N LEU A 142 -16.41 7.04 -7.03
CA LEU A 142 -15.37 7.59 -6.17
C LEU A 142 -14.04 6.89 -6.45
N ARG A 143 -12.96 7.65 -6.51
CA ARG A 143 -11.61 7.13 -6.72
C ARG A 143 -10.82 7.16 -5.42
N SER A 144 -9.99 6.14 -5.21
CA SER A 144 -9.09 6.12 -4.07
C SER A 144 -8.00 7.19 -4.18
N LEU A 145 -7.46 7.62 -3.05
CA LEU A 145 -6.36 8.59 -3.01
C LEU A 145 -5.13 8.13 -3.82
N PRO A 146 -4.66 6.87 -3.71
CA PRO A 146 -3.58 6.36 -4.56
C PRO A 146 -3.88 6.46 -6.06
N LEU A 147 -5.12 6.12 -6.47
CA LEU A 147 -5.51 6.21 -7.87
C LEU A 147 -5.56 7.67 -8.36
N GLN A 148 -6.09 8.59 -7.55
CA GLN A 148 -6.11 10.01 -7.93
C GLN A 148 -4.70 10.59 -8.05
N ILE A 149 -3.77 10.20 -7.17
CA ILE A 149 -2.35 10.58 -7.26
C ILE A 149 -1.75 10.05 -8.56
N ALA A 150 -1.95 8.76 -8.85
CA ALA A 150 -1.42 8.12 -10.05
C ALA A 150 -1.96 8.78 -11.33
N LEU A 151 -3.28 9.06 -11.40
CA LEU A 151 -3.89 9.76 -12.53
C LEU A 151 -3.49 11.24 -12.65
N ALA A 152 -3.18 11.91 -11.53
CA ALA A 152 -2.62 13.25 -11.54
C ALA A 152 -1.20 13.27 -12.10
N TYR A 153 -0.42 12.25 -11.79
CA TYR A 153 0.94 12.09 -12.29
C TYR A 153 0.98 11.59 -13.73
N GLN A 154 0.15 10.59 -14.06
CA GLN A 154 0.06 9.97 -15.40
C GLN A 154 -1.40 9.92 -15.88
N PRO A 155 -1.91 10.97 -16.56
CA PRO A 155 -3.31 11.03 -16.97
C PRO A 155 -3.76 9.91 -17.93
N SER A 156 -2.83 9.27 -18.64
CA SER A 156 -3.09 8.15 -19.55
C SER A 156 -3.11 6.79 -18.88
N LEU A 157 -2.97 6.74 -17.54
CA LEU A 157 -2.94 5.49 -16.77
C LEU A 157 -4.24 4.70 -17.00
N ARG A 158 -4.09 3.41 -17.31
CA ARG A 158 -5.20 2.47 -17.38
C ARG A 158 -5.34 1.77 -16.04
N TYR A 159 -6.55 1.64 -15.57
CA TYR A 159 -6.87 0.96 -14.31
C TYR A 159 -8.17 0.18 -14.44
N GLU A 160 -8.33 -0.83 -13.62
CA GLU A 160 -9.59 -1.58 -13.50
C GLU A 160 -10.49 -0.91 -12.46
N LYS A 161 -11.78 -0.75 -12.78
CA LYS A 161 -12.75 -0.17 -11.85
C LYS A 161 -13.18 -1.20 -10.81
N ASP A 162 -13.45 -0.70 -9.60
CA ASP A 162 -13.93 -1.47 -8.44
C ASP A 162 -13.05 -2.72 -8.17
N ALA A 163 -11.78 -2.64 -8.56
CA ALA A 163 -10.83 -3.71 -8.38
C ALA A 163 -10.12 -3.59 -7.03
N GLU A 164 -10.07 -4.71 -6.31
CA GLU A 164 -9.20 -4.86 -5.16
C GLU A 164 -7.81 -5.28 -5.65
N GLN A 165 -6.82 -4.45 -5.40
CA GLN A 165 -5.45 -4.66 -5.87
C GLN A 165 -4.49 -4.85 -4.72
N LEU A 166 -3.54 -5.78 -4.87
CA LEU A 166 -2.46 -5.99 -3.92
C LEU A 166 -1.44 -4.86 -3.99
N ILE A 167 -1.04 -4.38 -2.83
CA ILE A 167 0.03 -3.38 -2.70
C ILE A 167 1.38 -4.09 -2.81
N ASN A 168 2.23 -3.63 -3.72
CA ASN A 168 3.57 -4.18 -3.85
C ASN A 168 4.53 -3.55 -2.83
N TYR A 169 4.61 -4.18 -1.65
CA TYR A 169 5.48 -3.76 -0.57
C TYR A 169 6.96 -4.09 -0.78
N SER A 170 7.31 -4.86 -1.82
CA SER A 170 8.67 -5.34 -2.08
C SER A 170 9.40 -4.59 -3.20
N ASP A 171 8.74 -3.64 -3.85
CA ASP A 171 9.29 -2.97 -5.02
C ASP A 171 10.27 -1.86 -4.66
N VAL A 172 9.84 -0.94 -3.81
CA VAL A 172 10.64 0.22 -3.41
C VAL A 172 10.46 0.56 -1.93
N HIS A 173 11.44 1.28 -1.39
CA HIS A 173 11.33 1.96 -0.11
C HIS A 173 10.95 3.44 -0.33
N ILE A 174 9.95 3.93 0.37
CA ILE A 174 9.55 5.33 0.32
C ILE A 174 10.35 6.14 1.35
N ARG A 175 11.02 7.19 0.87
CA ARG A 175 11.76 8.08 1.76
C ARG A 175 10.83 9.04 2.48
N LYS A 176 10.98 9.10 3.80
CA LYS A 176 10.36 10.13 4.63
C LYS A 176 11.32 11.31 4.78
N VAL A 177 10.80 12.51 4.57
CA VAL A 177 11.53 13.78 4.65
C VAL A 177 10.87 14.64 5.71
N LEU A 178 11.66 15.22 6.60
CA LEU A 178 11.14 16.17 7.59
C LEU A 178 10.90 17.55 6.94
N PRO A 179 9.97 18.37 7.45
CA PRO A 179 9.74 19.70 6.95
C PRO A 179 11.01 20.56 6.93
N THR A 180 11.89 20.40 7.91
CA THR A 180 13.19 21.10 7.99
C THR A 180 14.16 20.76 6.87
N ASP A 181 13.95 19.64 6.21
CA ASP A 181 14.88 19.10 5.22
C ASP A 181 14.37 19.29 3.77
N ILE A 182 13.19 19.89 3.57
CA ILE A 182 12.58 20.10 2.24
C ILE A 182 13.55 20.79 1.28
N SER A 183 14.24 21.82 1.75
CA SER A 183 15.21 22.55 0.93
C SER A 183 16.37 21.67 0.42
N LEU A 184 16.79 20.66 1.19
CA LEU A 184 17.84 19.71 0.81
C LEU A 184 17.35 18.73 -0.28
N PHE A 185 16.05 18.54 -0.38
CA PHE A 185 15.41 17.65 -1.34
C PHE A 185 14.79 18.37 -2.54
N ALA A 186 14.97 19.68 -2.66
CA ALA A 186 14.31 20.51 -3.69
C ALA A 186 14.52 19.97 -5.11
N ASP A 187 15.74 19.61 -5.49
CA ASP A 187 16.05 19.05 -6.80
C ASP A 187 15.43 17.67 -7.02
N ARG A 188 15.23 16.90 -5.94
CA ARG A 188 14.64 15.57 -6.00
C ARG A 188 13.12 15.61 -6.07
N PHE A 189 12.47 16.65 -5.57
CA PHE A 189 11.03 16.82 -5.60
C PHE A 189 10.52 17.36 -6.94
N LYS A 190 11.39 18.02 -7.69
CA LYS A 190 11.02 18.61 -8.98
C LYS A 190 10.44 17.56 -9.93
N ASP A 191 9.26 17.87 -10.48
CA ASP A 191 8.48 17.01 -11.39
C ASP A 191 8.08 15.65 -10.78
N LYS A 192 8.10 15.50 -9.45
CA LYS A 192 7.81 14.27 -8.71
C LYS A 192 6.49 14.36 -7.94
N ILE A 193 6.17 13.30 -7.24
CA ILE A 193 5.03 13.20 -6.34
C ILE A 193 5.51 13.41 -4.92
N VAL A 194 4.88 14.32 -4.19
CA VAL A 194 5.15 14.54 -2.77
C VAL A 194 3.85 14.31 -2.00
N VAL A 195 3.84 13.28 -1.14
CA VAL A 195 2.73 12.99 -0.23
C VAL A 195 3.03 13.64 1.11
N ILE A 196 2.14 14.48 1.60
CA ILE A 196 2.25 15.16 2.89
C ILE A 196 1.27 14.53 3.86
N GLY A 197 1.76 14.03 5.00
CA GLY A 197 0.90 13.35 5.96
C GLY A 197 1.60 13.06 7.29
N ILE A 198 0.87 12.42 8.21
CA ILE A 198 1.38 12.03 9.54
C ILE A 198 2.08 10.68 9.40
N ALA A 199 3.41 10.69 9.27
CA ALA A 199 4.17 9.48 8.93
C ALA A 199 4.97 8.87 10.09
N SER A 200 5.02 9.52 11.26
CA SER A 200 5.72 9.00 12.45
C SER A 200 4.83 8.91 13.68
N GLY A 201 3.52 9.18 13.55
CA GLY A 201 2.54 9.03 14.61
C GLY A 201 2.20 7.56 14.86
N LYS A 202 2.06 7.16 16.14
CA LYS A 202 1.62 5.80 16.48
C LYS A 202 0.14 5.54 16.13
N GLU A 203 -0.62 6.60 15.97
CA GLU A 203 -2.06 6.56 15.73
C GLU A 203 -2.40 6.16 14.28
N ASP A 204 -1.49 6.41 13.34
CA ASP A 204 -1.65 6.13 11.92
C ASP A 204 -0.71 5.01 11.42
N LEU A 205 -0.34 4.08 12.30
CA LEU A 205 0.43 2.90 11.93
C LEU A 205 -0.49 1.73 11.62
N HIS A 206 -0.31 1.19 10.43
CA HIS A 206 -1.03 0.01 9.96
C HIS A 206 -0.11 -1.20 9.88
N LEU A 207 -0.59 -2.33 10.38
CA LEU A 207 0.11 -3.60 10.22
C LEU A 207 0.09 -4.01 8.74
N THR A 208 1.27 -4.22 8.17
CA THR A 208 1.44 -4.68 6.78
C THR A 208 2.27 -5.98 6.73
N PRO A 209 2.33 -6.67 5.58
CA PRO A 209 3.19 -7.85 5.43
C PRO A 209 4.66 -7.61 5.73
N VAL A 210 5.14 -6.38 5.57
CA VAL A 210 6.56 -6.00 5.79
C VAL A 210 6.82 -5.32 7.15
N GLY A 211 5.80 -5.27 8.02
CA GLY A 211 5.84 -4.60 9.32
C GLY A 211 4.90 -3.39 9.36
N ASP A 212 5.03 -2.57 10.40
CA ASP A 212 4.17 -1.39 10.57
C ASP A 212 4.61 -0.27 9.63
N LEU A 213 3.66 0.25 8.85
CA LEU A 213 3.82 1.40 7.95
C LEU A 213 2.78 2.46 8.27
N SER A 214 3.13 3.73 8.04
CA SER A 214 2.19 4.84 8.14
C SER A 214 1.25 4.93 6.95
N GLY A 215 0.08 5.55 7.15
CA GLY A 215 -0.90 5.80 6.07
C GLY A 215 -0.26 6.44 4.83
N PRO A 216 0.48 7.56 4.95
CA PRO A 216 1.14 8.20 3.80
C PRO A 216 2.15 7.29 3.07
N GLU A 217 2.88 6.40 3.79
CA GLU A 217 3.76 5.42 3.13
C GLU A 217 2.97 4.39 2.32
N ILE A 218 1.84 3.93 2.86
CA ILE A 218 0.97 2.97 2.18
C ILE A 218 0.32 3.60 0.94
N VAL A 219 -0.19 4.82 1.06
CA VAL A 219 -0.72 5.60 -0.07
C VAL A 219 0.34 5.76 -1.16
N ALA A 220 1.57 6.12 -0.78
CA ALA A 220 2.68 6.29 -1.71
C ALA A 220 3.06 4.97 -2.41
N LEU A 221 3.14 3.84 -1.68
CA LEU A 221 3.41 2.52 -2.25
C LEU A 221 2.29 2.05 -3.18
N SER A 222 1.02 2.29 -2.82
CA SER A 222 -0.13 1.96 -3.65
C SER A 222 -0.12 2.76 -4.96
N ALA A 223 0.17 4.07 -4.88
CA ALA A 223 0.30 4.92 -6.07
C ALA A 223 1.48 4.47 -6.95
N HIS A 224 2.62 4.10 -6.35
CA HIS A 224 3.78 3.58 -7.06
C HIS A 224 3.44 2.28 -7.80
N THR A 225 2.74 1.34 -7.13
CA THR A 225 2.28 0.09 -7.73
C THR A 225 1.43 0.34 -8.97
N LEU A 226 0.49 1.29 -8.91
CA LEU A 226 -0.37 1.68 -10.04
C LEU A 226 0.42 2.28 -11.19
N ILE A 227 1.31 3.24 -10.92
CA ILE A 227 2.07 3.98 -11.94
C ILE A 227 2.93 3.04 -12.79
N HIS A 228 3.51 2.03 -12.13
CA HIS A 228 4.43 1.10 -12.78
C HIS A 228 3.78 -0.19 -13.25
N HIS A 229 2.46 -0.34 -13.09
CA HIS A 229 1.72 -1.58 -13.40
C HIS A 229 2.39 -2.82 -12.77
N ARG A 230 2.86 -2.67 -11.53
CA ARG A 230 3.50 -3.74 -10.77
C ARG A 230 2.55 -4.37 -9.76
N GLU A 231 1.28 -4.48 -10.17
CA GLU A 231 0.29 -5.19 -9.37
C GLU A 231 0.72 -6.65 -9.23
N ILE A 232 0.60 -7.16 -8.01
CA ILE A 232 0.88 -8.55 -7.71
C ILE A 232 -0.28 -9.38 -8.22
N THR A 233 -0.04 -10.23 -9.21
CA THR A 233 -1.05 -11.16 -9.70
C THR A 233 -1.09 -12.37 -8.77
N GLU A 234 -2.22 -12.60 -8.11
CA GLU A 234 -2.41 -13.82 -7.33
C GLU A 234 -2.48 -15.05 -8.23
N MET A 235 -1.83 -16.13 -7.78
CA MET A 235 -1.90 -17.40 -8.49
C MET A 235 -3.37 -17.89 -8.53
N PRO A 236 -3.91 -18.27 -9.72
CA PRO A 236 -5.26 -18.77 -9.83
C PRO A 236 -5.49 -19.96 -8.90
N VAL A 237 -6.61 -19.97 -8.18
CA VAL A 237 -6.94 -21.00 -7.18
C VAL A 237 -6.87 -22.40 -7.77
N TRP A 238 -7.34 -22.59 -9.02
CA TRP A 238 -7.29 -23.89 -9.70
C TRP A 238 -5.86 -24.41 -9.87
N LEU A 239 -4.88 -23.53 -10.14
CA LEU A 239 -3.47 -23.90 -10.28
C LEU A 239 -2.90 -24.35 -8.93
N GLY A 240 -3.27 -23.65 -7.84
CA GLY A 240 -2.92 -24.05 -6.47
C GLY A 240 -3.46 -25.44 -6.12
N VAL A 241 -4.70 -25.72 -6.49
CA VAL A 241 -5.34 -27.04 -6.29
C VAL A 241 -4.61 -28.12 -7.08
N VAL A 242 -4.31 -27.91 -8.37
CA VAL A 242 -3.58 -28.88 -9.21
C VAL A 242 -2.19 -29.16 -8.65
N LEU A 243 -1.45 -28.12 -8.27
CA LEU A 243 -0.13 -28.25 -7.63
C LEU A 243 -0.24 -29.04 -6.32
N GLY A 244 -1.24 -28.74 -5.48
CA GLY A 244 -1.48 -29.45 -4.23
C GLY A 244 -1.73 -30.95 -4.46
N PHE A 245 -2.55 -31.32 -5.45
CA PHE A 245 -2.77 -32.71 -5.83
C PHE A 245 -1.49 -33.39 -6.33
N LEU A 246 -0.74 -32.77 -7.23
CA LEU A 246 0.52 -33.31 -7.75
C LEU A 246 1.53 -33.55 -6.62
N LEU A 247 1.66 -32.60 -5.72
CA LEU A 247 2.58 -32.70 -4.59
C LEU A 247 2.16 -33.79 -3.62
N THR A 248 0.87 -33.88 -3.30
CA THR A 248 0.32 -34.96 -2.47
C THR A 248 0.55 -36.30 -3.13
N TYR A 249 0.31 -36.43 -4.43
CA TYR A 249 0.56 -37.64 -5.18
C TYR A 249 2.04 -38.05 -5.14
N CYS A 250 2.95 -37.14 -5.44
CA CYS A 250 4.39 -37.38 -5.34
C CYS A 250 4.81 -37.82 -3.94
N PHE A 251 4.24 -37.19 -2.90
CA PHE A 251 4.49 -37.56 -1.51
C PHE A 251 4.05 -39.00 -1.22
N VAL A 252 2.80 -39.36 -1.57
CA VAL A 252 2.27 -40.71 -1.34
C VAL A 252 3.10 -41.76 -2.09
N VAL A 253 3.46 -41.50 -3.36
CA VAL A 253 4.29 -42.40 -4.17
C VAL A 253 5.67 -42.57 -3.54
N THR A 254 6.28 -41.49 -3.09
CA THR A 254 7.62 -41.51 -2.46
C THR A 254 7.57 -42.29 -1.14
N CYS A 255 6.57 -42.04 -0.29
CA CYS A 255 6.41 -42.76 0.96
C CYS A 255 6.13 -44.26 0.72
N SER A 256 5.27 -44.61 -0.26
CA SER A 256 4.99 -45.98 -0.63
C SER A 256 6.25 -46.69 -1.16
N TYR A 257 7.01 -46.05 -2.02
CA TYR A 257 8.27 -46.59 -2.53
C TYR A 257 9.29 -46.85 -1.44
N LEU A 258 9.45 -45.88 -0.51
CA LEU A 258 10.37 -46.02 0.63
C LEU A 258 9.90 -47.16 1.57
N HIS A 259 8.60 -47.31 1.79
CA HIS A 259 8.03 -48.38 2.61
C HIS A 259 8.30 -49.75 2.01
N ILE A 260 8.09 -49.92 0.70
CA ILE A 260 8.34 -51.20 -0.05
C ILE A 260 9.84 -51.50 -0.05
N LYS A 261 10.69 -50.55 -0.29
CA LYS A 261 12.14 -50.71 -0.43
C LYS A 261 12.83 -51.02 0.90
N TYR A 262 12.29 -50.53 1.99
CA TYR A 262 12.88 -50.60 3.32
C TYR A 262 11.91 -51.24 4.32
N GLU A 263 11.61 -52.52 4.15
CA GLU A 263 10.66 -53.32 4.96
C GLU A 263 10.90 -53.30 6.49
N LYS A 264 12.04 -52.76 6.95
CA LYS A 264 12.43 -52.58 8.35
C LYS A 264 12.68 -51.12 8.72
N THR A 265 12.02 -50.16 8.06
CA THR A 265 12.35 -48.75 8.29
C THR A 265 11.65 -48.24 9.54
N ASP A 266 12.43 -47.82 10.51
CA ASP A 266 11.96 -47.13 11.73
C ASP A 266 11.05 -45.97 11.36
N ASN A 267 9.98 -45.77 12.13
CA ASN A 267 9.02 -44.65 11.99
C ASN A 267 9.70 -43.28 11.88
N ILE A 268 10.92 -43.13 12.43
CA ILE A 268 11.75 -41.94 12.38
C ILE A 268 12.10 -41.53 10.94
N ARG A 269 12.43 -42.49 10.05
CA ARG A 269 12.80 -42.17 8.65
C ARG A 269 11.60 -41.73 7.84
N ILE A 270 10.42 -42.28 8.10
CA ILE A 270 9.16 -41.85 7.47
C ILE A 270 8.81 -40.43 7.90
N THR A 271 8.97 -40.13 9.21
CA THR A 271 8.73 -38.79 9.75
C THR A 271 9.72 -37.77 9.17
N LEU A 272 11.01 -38.12 9.07
CA LEU A 272 12.03 -37.26 8.48
C LEU A 272 11.76 -37.00 6.99
N SER A 273 11.31 -38.00 6.21
CA SER A 273 10.96 -37.81 4.81
C SER A 273 9.72 -36.91 4.67
N ALA A 274 8.73 -37.03 5.53
CA ALA A 274 7.56 -36.14 5.56
C ALA A 274 7.95 -34.69 5.86
N ILE A 275 8.82 -34.46 6.83
CA ILE A 275 9.36 -33.13 7.15
C ILE A 275 10.12 -32.55 5.96
N LEU A 276 11.00 -33.32 5.33
CA LEU A 276 11.79 -32.89 4.17
C LEU A 276 10.87 -32.48 2.98
N VAL A 277 9.82 -33.27 2.70
CA VAL A 277 8.85 -32.95 1.65
C VAL A 277 8.08 -31.70 2.00
N THR A 278 7.66 -31.52 3.26
CA THR A 278 6.98 -30.28 3.71
C THR A 278 7.86 -29.06 3.50
N ILE A 279 9.16 -29.14 3.87
CA ILE A 279 10.13 -28.06 3.65
C ILE A 279 10.28 -27.77 2.14
N LEU A 280 10.38 -28.80 1.31
CA LEU A 280 10.47 -28.66 -0.15
C LEU A 280 9.22 -28.00 -0.73
N LEU A 281 8.02 -28.34 -0.24
CA LEU A 281 6.76 -27.73 -0.64
C LEU A 281 6.70 -26.24 -0.31
N VAL A 282 7.13 -25.85 0.89
CA VAL A 282 7.24 -24.44 1.29
C VAL A 282 8.21 -23.71 0.38
N PHE A 283 9.37 -24.33 0.08
CA PHE A 283 10.39 -23.72 -0.77
C PHE A 283 9.89 -23.54 -2.22
N ILE A 284 9.20 -24.54 -2.79
CA ILE A 284 8.58 -24.42 -4.13
C ILE A 284 7.51 -23.33 -4.13
N ASN A 285 6.69 -23.24 -3.09
CA ASN A 285 5.69 -22.18 -2.99
C ASN A 285 6.34 -20.78 -2.93
N LEU A 286 7.44 -20.62 -2.20
CA LEU A 286 8.21 -19.39 -2.16
C LEU A 286 8.78 -19.01 -3.54
N ILE A 287 9.30 -20.00 -4.30
CA ILE A 287 9.81 -19.79 -5.65
C ILE A 287 8.66 -19.38 -6.61
N VAL A 288 7.53 -20.08 -6.55
CA VAL A 288 6.37 -19.77 -7.40
C VAL A 288 5.86 -18.35 -7.11
N ASN A 289 5.72 -17.99 -5.83
CA ASN A 289 5.34 -16.63 -5.45
C ASN A 289 6.36 -15.59 -5.93
N HIS A 290 7.66 -15.91 -5.89
CA HIS A 290 8.69 -15.03 -6.42
C HIS A 290 8.53 -14.80 -7.93
N PHE A 291 8.26 -15.85 -8.70
CA PHE A 291 8.03 -15.72 -10.15
C PHE A 291 6.77 -14.89 -10.49
N PHE A 292 5.69 -15.06 -9.75
CA PHE A 292 4.47 -14.28 -9.96
C PHE A 292 4.57 -12.83 -9.44
N HIS A 293 5.56 -12.53 -8.60
CA HIS A 293 5.82 -11.17 -8.12
C HIS A 293 6.60 -10.30 -9.12
N TYR A 294 7.32 -10.92 -10.08
CA TYR A 294 8.21 -10.24 -11.01
C TYR A 294 7.80 -10.41 -12.49
N SER A 295 6.69 -11.05 -12.77
CA SER A 295 6.13 -11.17 -14.13
C SER A 295 5.06 -10.12 -14.39
#